data_7c875a472c88e3de48ba8c3241517710
#
_entry.id   7c875a472c88e3de48ba8c3241517710
#
_cell.length_a   1.000
_cell.length_b   1.000
_cell.length_c   1.000
_cell.angle_alpha   90.00
_cell.angle_beta   90.00
_cell.angle_gamma   90.00
#
_symmetry.space_group_name_H-M   'P 1'
#
loop_
_entity.id
_entity.type
_entity.pdbx_description
1 polymer ?
#
loop_
_entity_poly.entity_id
_entity_poly.type
_entity_poly.pdbx_seq_one_letter_code
_entity_poly.pdbx_strand_id
1 'polypeptide(L)'
;SIYAKETCRIETASYILQASGFDEIFVMNKQSEKLVRLGSMRLGWSPAIVPEACTYEMVKEDGCQAIRAHFTFPERDDSGRKIPETLVLTGTYIARPSAVDVHYTVSGMPEGYVEKKWGGSQFRFVLLGERSLELPVAKTGLWQRHSEGGLPIEEFDAKFVPFRNGNYKICLAYNKGNSANLNWKDEGFRHTVFTEKSLQGEKVLDTRFSVVIASADESYEVISSRWHGRPFALTLTTDKTYNWWEDALETLEVNVNVTNTAQEKKNFRLNYWVRDFKGNVVVRQSEALVLASGECVVRPVRFRSEQERDLFFVEASLVDNEGREQVFSRTNICVLPPHKFFSSPEKSIMGLSAYWEIPDLDNLSRLLQRMGVKWLRNGDTANFPSIWAMFHNNVNWKKEWDEQMRKRTVRACLEKMVCNGNRIWEFGNEINMDNAGIAVSKDGIGGAVLLEPYVAWLKTIRRVQQEKPEWQAIKLISFGMAGWDEIFMNKLVEVGGWDLLDGIALHPGRGNYTPDYPVVTPWKKYQKPVKGYPYWNYYASIRLANDFIKKHGGNKELYLTEVYALDYPNHSWNDTPRGSAENVVLSYVLAAAEGVKNALYYQLFNSVWFDQLGVNAGNREYFFGL
;
A
#
# COMPACT_ATOMS: atom_id res chain seq x y z
N SER A 1 -31.95 -7.49 29.44
CA SER A 1 -31.14 -8.04 28.33
C SER A 1 -30.81 -9.49 28.67
N ILE A 2 -31.54 -10.41 28.07
CA ILE A 2 -31.34 -11.84 28.18
C ILE A 2 -30.58 -12.27 26.93
N TYR A 3 -29.25 -12.24 26.98
CA TYR A 3 -28.44 -12.93 26.00
C TYR A 3 -28.05 -14.28 26.60
N ALA A 4 -28.70 -15.36 26.17
CA ALA A 4 -28.22 -16.69 26.40
C ALA A 4 -26.85 -16.81 25.72
N LYS A 5 -25.79 -16.88 26.52
CA LYS A 5 -24.43 -17.15 26.03
C LYS A 5 -24.32 -18.62 25.68
N GLU A 6 -24.81 -19.04 24.55
CA GLU A 6 -24.38 -20.32 23.99
C GLU A 6 -22.97 -20.11 23.43
N THR A 7 -21.99 -20.64 24.16
CA THR A 7 -20.61 -20.67 23.70
C THR A 7 -20.43 -21.86 22.79
N CYS A 8 -20.17 -21.61 21.50
CA CYS A 8 -19.77 -22.64 20.55
C CYS A 8 -18.24 -22.78 20.56
N ARG A 9 -17.74 -24.01 20.67
CA ARG A 9 -16.31 -24.31 20.69
C ARG A 9 -15.97 -25.54 19.88
N ILE A 10 -14.97 -25.41 19.01
CA ILE A 10 -14.40 -26.50 18.22
C ILE A 10 -12.90 -26.57 18.53
N GLU A 11 -12.41 -27.76 18.81
CA GLU A 11 -11.00 -28.00 19.05
C GLU A 11 -10.42 -28.88 17.94
N THR A 12 -9.41 -28.36 17.25
CA THR A 12 -8.64 -29.09 16.24
C THR A 12 -7.29 -29.53 16.81
N ALA A 13 -6.48 -30.22 16.03
CA ALA A 13 -5.11 -30.55 16.45
C ALA A 13 -4.24 -29.29 16.65
N SER A 14 -4.46 -28.25 15.85
CA SER A 14 -3.58 -27.08 15.77
C SER A 14 -4.08 -25.85 16.54
N TYR A 15 -5.42 -25.69 16.69
CA TYR A 15 -6.01 -24.49 17.27
C TYR A 15 -7.39 -24.77 17.86
N ILE A 16 -7.95 -23.78 18.54
CA ILE A 16 -9.31 -23.77 19.05
C ILE A 16 -10.08 -22.63 18.35
N LEU A 17 -11.26 -22.93 17.84
CA LEU A 17 -12.23 -21.95 17.34
C LEU A 17 -13.35 -21.80 18.36
N GLN A 18 -13.59 -20.58 18.83
CA GLN A 18 -14.62 -20.31 19.84
C GLN A 18 -15.42 -19.07 19.47
N ALA A 19 -16.73 -19.16 19.60
CA ALA A 19 -17.64 -18.04 19.49
C ALA A 19 -18.37 -17.83 20.82
N SER A 20 -18.40 -16.57 21.31
CA SER A 20 -19.05 -16.19 22.55
C SER A 20 -19.40 -14.70 22.52
N GLY A 21 -20.61 -14.34 22.95
CA GLY A 21 -21.04 -12.95 22.94
C GLY A 21 -21.30 -12.38 21.55
N PHE A 22 -21.51 -11.07 21.47
CA PHE A 22 -21.76 -10.40 20.20
C PHE A 22 -20.43 -10.20 19.45
N ASP A 23 -20.37 -10.72 18.22
CA ASP A 23 -19.24 -10.55 17.30
C ASP A 23 -17.88 -10.98 17.89
N GLU A 24 -17.89 -11.94 18.81
CA GLU A 24 -16.73 -12.47 19.50
C GLU A 24 -16.39 -13.89 19.02
N ILE A 25 -15.81 -13.99 17.84
CA ILE A 25 -15.32 -15.23 17.27
C ILE A 25 -13.81 -15.21 17.31
N PHE A 26 -13.22 -16.15 18.04
CA PHE A 26 -11.78 -16.21 18.27
C PHE A 26 -11.16 -17.47 17.68
N VAL A 27 -10.02 -17.30 17.04
CA VAL A 27 -9.05 -18.36 16.81
C VAL A 27 -8.04 -18.27 17.95
N MET A 28 -7.83 -19.36 18.68
CA MET A 28 -6.96 -19.44 19.84
C MET A 28 -5.94 -20.56 19.66
N ASN A 29 -4.80 -20.44 20.30
CA ASN A 29 -3.86 -21.54 20.41
C ASN A 29 -4.35 -22.64 21.36
N LYS A 30 -3.60 -23.72 21.50
CA LYS A 30 -3.96 -24.86 22.37
C LYS A 30 -3.92 -24.51 23.88
N GLN A 31 -3.25 -23.41 24.24
CA GLN A 31 -3.22 -22.85 25.60
C GLN A 31 -4.38 -21.88 25.86
N SER A 32 -5.31 -21.75 24.91
CA SER A 32 -6.46 -20.83 24.96
C SER A 32 -6.09 -19.34 24.89
N GLU A 33 -4.89 -19.01 24.44
CA GLU A 33 -4.53 -17.63 24.13
C GLU A 33 -5.16 -17.21 22.81
N LYS A 34 -5.79 -16.05 22.80
CA LYS A 34 -6.48 -15.51 21.63
C LYS A 34 -5.46 -14.99 20.60
N LEU A 35 -5.42 -15.59 19.42
CA LEU A 35 -4.54 -15.20 18.32
C LEU A 35 -5.22 -14.22 17.36
N VAL A 36 -6.47 -14.49 17.04
CA VAL A 36 -7.24 -13.72 16.06
C VAL A 36 -8.67 -13.56 16.55
N ARG A 37 -9.23 -12.37 16.38
CA ARG A 37 -10.66 -12.14 16.44
C ARG A 37 -11.20 -11.98 15.02
N LEU A 38 -12.15 -12.83 14.66
CA LEU A 38 -12.93 -12.76 13.43
C LEU A 38 -14.26 -12.08 13.76
N GLY A 39 -14.68 -11.10 12.96
CA GLY A 39 -15.95 -10.45 13.24
C GLY A 39 -16.02 -9.02 12.73
N SER A 40 -16.94 -8.24 13.32
CA SER A 40 -17.22 -6.85 12.94
C SER A 40 -17.59 -6.69 11.48
N MET A 41 -18.55 -7.51 11.01
CA MET A 41 -19.11 -7.37 9.68
C MET A 41 -19.84 -6.04 9.53
N ARG A 42 -19.64 -5.38 8.41
CA ARG A 42 -20.31 -4.15 8.03
C ARG A 42 -20.71 -4.25 6.57
N LEU A 43 -21.99 -4.06 6.29
CA LEU A 43 -22.49 -4.02 4.92
C LEU A 43 -22.48 -2.56 4.42
N GLY A 44 -21.78 -2.32 3.32
CA GLY A 44 -21.60 -0.99 2.76
C GLY A 44 -20.67 -0.07 3.54
N TRP A 45 -20.29 1.02 2.90
CA TRP A 45 -19.35 1.99 3.46
C TRP A 45 -20.05 3.25 3.99
N SER A 46 -20.99 3.78 3.22
CA SER A 46 -21.77 4.97 3.60
C SER A 46 -23.01 5.07 2.69
N PRO A 47 -24.23 4.88 3.23
CA PRO A 47 -24.53 4.45 4.60
C PRO A 47 -24.08 3.02 4.88
N ALA A 48 -23.83 2.73 6.15
CA ALA A 48 -23.45 1.40 6.57
C ALA A 48 -24.56 0.72 7.36
N ILE A 49 -24.72 -0.58 7.12
CA ILE A 49 -25.55 -1.46 7.92
C ILE A 49 -24.63 -2.27 8.82
N VAL A 50 -24.71 -2.06 10.11
CA VAL A 50 -23.91 -2.75 11.11
C VAL A 50 -24.82 -3.65 11.94
N PRO A 51 -24.53 -4.95 12.05
CA PRO A 51 -25.28 -5.83 12.93
C PRO A 51 -25.24 -5.35 14.39
N GLU A 52 -26.33 -5.56 15.12
CA GLU A 52 -26.44 -5.20 16.55
C GLU A 52 -26.40 -6.42 17.49
N ALA A 53 -26.69 -7.60 16.96
CA ALA A 53 -26.63 -8.86 17.71
C ALA A 53 -26.30 -10.03 16.79
N CYS A 54 -25.85 -11.14 17.37
CA CYS A 54 -25.73 -12.41 16.67
C CYS A 54 -25.98 -13.59 17.62
N THR A 55 -26.42 -14.70 17.04
CA THR A 55 -26.56 -16.01 17.69
C THR A 55 -25.69 -17.02 16.99
N TYR A 56 -25.25 -18.05 17.71
CA TYR A 56 -24.36 -19.08 17.18
C TYR A 56 -24.98 -20.46 17.29
N GLU A 57 -24.71 -21.30 16.29
CA GLU A 57 -25.04 -22.71 16.31
C GLU A 57 -23.88 -23.57 15.81
N MET A 58 -23.79 -24.80 16.31
CA MET A 58 -22.84 -25.79 15.82
C MET A 58 -23.43 -26.52 14.63
N VAL A 59 -22.73 -26.53 13.51
CA VAL A 59 -23.15 -27.19 12.27
C VAL A 59 -22.04 -28.09 11.70
N LYS A 60 -22.37 -28.89 10.71
CA LYS A 60 -21.40 -29.59 9.87
C LYS A 60 -21.48 -29.04 8.46
N GLU A 61 -20.33 -28.68 7.90
CA GLU A 61 -20.22 -28.17 6.54
C GLU A 61 -18.97 -28.77 5.88
N ASP A 62 -19.10 -29.28 4.65
CA ASP A 62 -18.04 -29.98 3.92
C ASP A 62 -17.37 -31.11 4.72
N GLY A 63 -18.13 -31.83 5.54
CA GLY A 63 -17.63 -32.89 6.39
C GLY A 63 -16.88 -32.44 7.66
N CYS A 64 -16.69 -31.14 7.85
CA CYS A 64 -16.03 -30.55 9.00
C CYS A 64 -17.03 -29.97 10.00
N GLN A 65 -16.60 -29.83 11.27
CA GLN A 65 -17.35 -29.05 12.24
C GLN A 65 -17.24 -27.56 11.89
N ALA A 66 -18.32 -26.82 12.08
CA ALA A 66 -18.37 -25.39 11.84
C ALA A 66 -19.25 -24.68 12.88
N ILE A 67 -18.98 -23.40 13.08
CA ILE A 67 -19.84 -22.49 13.83
C ILE A 67 -20.56 -21.60 12.83
N ARG A 68 -21.88 -21.50 12.91
CA ARG A 68 -22.69 -20.60 12.11
C ARG A 68 -23.21 -19.47 12.96
N ALA A 69 -23.01 -18.25 12.51
CA ALA A 69 -23.49 -17.02 13.11
C ALA A 69 -24.66 -16.45 12.32
N HIS A 70 -25.75 -16.14 12.99
CA HIS A 70 -26.92 -15.45 12.45
C HIS A 70 -26.94 -14.04 13.01
N PHE A 71 -26.84 -13.03 12.15
CA PHE A 71 -26.77 -11.65 12.55
C PHE A 71 -28.13 -10.96 12.52
N THR A 72 -28.38 -10.14 13.53
CA THR A 72 -29.57 -9.30 13.63
C THR A 72 -29.18 -7.84 13.40
N PHE A 73 -30.01 -7.12 12.67
CA PHE A 73 -29.78 -5.72 12.33
C PHE A 73 -30.70 -4.78 13.10
N PRO A 74 -30.29 -3.52 13.36
CA PRO A 74 -31.17 -2.50 13.89
C PRO A 74 -32.26 -2.14 12.86
N GLU A 75 -33.28 -1.44 13.29
CA GLU A 75 -34.37 -1.02 12.39
C GLU A 75 -33.89 -0.07 11.28
N ARG A 76 -32.82 0.72 11.56
CA ARG A 76 -32.28 1.73 10.66
C ARG A 76 -30.78 1.66 10.56
N ASP A 77 -30.27 2.02 9.38
CA ASP A 77 -28.83 2.19 9.15
C ASP A 77 -28.28 3.48 9.80
N ASP A 78 -26.99 3.72 9.68
CA ASP A 78 -26.30 4.89 10.25
C ASP A 78 -26.72 6.24 9.63
N SER A 79 -27.44 6.22 8.52
CA SER A 79 -28.07 7.40 7.90
C SER A 79 -29.53 7.62 8.30
N GLY A 80 -30.10 6.71 9.11
CA GLY A 80 -31.49 6.74 9.52
C GLY A 80 -32.47 6.09 8.53
N ARG A 81 -32.00 5.46 7.47
CA ARG A 81 -32.81 4.75 6.48
C ARG A 81 -33.26 3.40 7.04
N LYS A 82 -34.52 3.02 6.83
CA LYS A 82 -35.04 1.74 7.30
C LYS A 82 -34.32 0.58 6.61
N ILE A 83 -33.80 -0.36 7.42
CA ILE A 83 -33.17 -1.57 6.94
C ILE A 83 -34.28 -2.56 6.53
N PRO A 84 -34.14 -3.27 5.39
CA PRO A 84 -35.12 -4.24 4.96
C PRO A 84 -35.27 -5.40 5.96
N GLU A 85 -36.48 -5.72 6.34
CA GLU A 85 -36.79 -6.85 7.24
C GLU A 85 -36.45 -8.21 6.61
N THR A 86 -36.31 -8.24 5.27
CA THR A 86 -35.89 -9.44 4.51
C THR A 86 -34.39 -9.67 4.50
N LEU A 87 -33.61 -8.71 5.01
CA LEU A 87 -32.14 -8.81 5.02
C LEU A 87 -31.68 -9.93 5.96
N VAL A 88 -30.94 -10.88 5.41
CA VAL A 88 -30.33 -11.97 6.16
C VAL A 88 -28.82 -11.97 5.92
N LEU A 89 -28.05 -11.93 7.00
CA LEU A 89 -26.61 -12.15 6.98
C LEU A 89 -26.28 -13.39 7.81
N THR A 90 -25.53 -14.29 7.21
CA THR A 90 -25.02 -15.49 7.87
C THR A 90 -23.51 -15.55 7.70
N GLY A 91 -22.79 -15.88 8.78
CA GLY A 91 -21.35 -16.16 8.76
C GLY A 91 -21.13 -17.62 9.16
N THR A 92 -20.40 -18.39 8.35
CA THR A 92 -20.05 -19.77 8.68
C THR A 92 -18.55 -19.89 8.80
N TYR A 93 -18.08 -20.46 9.92
CA TYR A 93 -16.67 -20.62 10.27
C TYR A 93 -16.36 -22.10 10.36
N ILE A 94 -15.76 -22.64 9.30
CA ILE A 94 -15.50 -24.08 9.13
C ILE A 94 -14.11 -24.39 9.66
N ALA A 95 -14.02 -25.29 10.64
CA ALA A 95 -12.76 -25.68 11.23
C ALA A 95 -12.05 -26.77 10.41
N ARG A 96 -11.00 -26.38 9.67
CA ARG A 96 -10.08 -27.27 8.97
C ARG A 96 -8.91 -27.62 9.87
N PRO A 97 -8.09 -28.66 9.60
CA PRO A 97 -6.97 -29.05 10.46
C PRO A 97 -5.97 -27.92 10.79
N SER A 98 -5.68 -27.04 9.84
CA SER A 98 -4.72 -25.93 9.99
C SER A 98 -5.27 -24.59 9.50
N ALA A 99 -6.57 -24.45 9.32
CA ALA A 99 -7.20 -23.22 8.86
C ALA A 99 -8.65 -23.10 9.33
N VAL A 100 -9.13 -21.88 9.39
CA VAL A 100 -10.57 -21.57 9.51
C VAL A 100 -11.02 -21.01 8.17
N ASP A 101 -11.93 -21.73 7.48
CA ASP A 101 -12.59 -21.17 6.31
C ASP A 101 -13.79 -20.34 6.78
N VAL A 102 -13.85 -19.11 6.30
CA VAL A 102 -14.91 -18.15 6.64
C VAL A 102 -15.75 -17.88 5.40
N HIS A 103 -17.04 -18.05 5.56
CA HIS A 103 -18.01 -17.85 4.49
C HIS A 103 -19.14 -16.94 4.99
N TYR A 104 -19.28 -15.77 4.37
CA TYR A 104 -20.40 -14.86 4.61
C TYR A 104 -21.37 -14.89 3.44
N THR A 105 -22.67 -14.98 3.76
CA THR A 105 -23.75 -14.85 2.79
C THR A 105 -24.70 -13.74 3.22
N VAL A 106 -25.09 -12.89 2.28
CA VAL A 106 -26.10 -11.85 2.45
C VAL A 106 -27.21 -12.09 1.43
N SER A 107 -28.45 -12.11 1.88
CA SER A 107 -29.61 -12.26 1.03
C SER A 107 -30.75 -11.34 1.46
N GLY A 108 -31.81 -11.25 0.65
CA GLY A 108 -33.00 -10.46 0.96
C GLY A 108 -32.81 -8.94 0.83
N MET A 109 -31.76 -8.48 0.17
CA MET A 109 -31.56 -7.06 -0.15
C MET A 109 -32.49 -6.69 -1.32
N PRO A 110 -33.43 -5.72 -1.15
CA PRO A 110 -34.32 -5.30 -2.22
C PRO A 110 -33.56 -4.63 -3.37
N GLU A 111 -34.09 -4.78 -4.59
CA GLU A 111 -33.59 -4.04 -5.74
C GLU A 111 -33.66 -2.53 -5.49
N GLY A 112 -32.59 -1.81 -5.86
CA GLY A 112 -32.50 -0.36 -5.67
C GLY A 112 -32.20 0.09 -4.24
N TYR A 113 -32.11 -0.81 -3.27
CA TYR A 113 -31.68 -0.43 -1.92
C TYR A 113 -30.22 0.02 -1.89
N VAL A 114 -29.38 -0.61 -2.70
CA VAL A 114 -27.95 -0.30 -2.82
C VAL A 114 -27.73 0.73 -3.92
N GLU A 115 -27.25 1.88 -3.57
CA GLU A 115 -26.87 2.92 -4.53
C GLU A 115 -25.52 2.62 -5.17
N LYS A 116 -25.27 3.13 -6.39
CA LYS A 116 -24.02 2.95 -7.16
C LYS A 116 -22.70 3.25 -6.41
N LYS A 117 -22.78 3.99 -5.29
CA LYS A 117 -21.63 4.42 -4.49
C LYS A 117 -21.51 3.69 -3.14
N TRP A 118 -22.30 2.68 -2.93
CA TRP A 118 -22.36 1.99 -1.64
C TRP A 118 -21.14 1.10 -1.42
N GLY A 119 -20.01 1.33 -1.77
CA GLY A 119 -18.81 0.50 -1.61
C GLY A 119 -19.06 -0.84 -0.91
N GLY A 120 -18.34 -1.88 -1.25
CA GLY A 120 -18.64 -3.24 -0.83
C GLY A 120 -18.71 -3.48 0.69
N SER A 121 -19.11 -4.67 1.07
CA SER A 121 -19.18 -5.09 2.47
C SER A 121 -17.79 -5.20 3.08
N GLN A 122 -17.67 -4.81 4.34
CA GLN A 122 -16.43 -4.86 5.09
C GLN A 122 -16.48 -5.92 6.16
N PHE A 123 -15.40 -6.61 6.28
CA PHE A 123 -15.16 -7.59 7.30
C PHE A 123 -13.86 -7.21 8.05
N ARG A 124 -13.89 -7.24 9.35
CA ARG A 124 -12.74 -6.93 10.18
C ARG A 124 -12.12 -8.20 10.73
N PHE A 125 -10.82 -8.24 10.62
CA PHE A 125 -9.96 -9.25 11.15
C PHE A 125 -8.96 -8.55 12.07
N VAL A 126 -8.89 -8.96 13.31
CA VAL A 126 -8.03 -8.35 14.32
C VAL A 126 -7.07 -9.39 14.85
N LEU A 127 -5.78 -9.17 14.64
CA LEU A 127 -4.72 -9.91 15.30
C LEU A 127 -4.63 -9.45 16.76
N LEU A 128 -4.50 -10.38 17.66
CA LEU A 128 -4.42 -10.13 19.11
C LEU A 128 -3.02 -10.49 19.62
N GLY A 129 -2.58 -9.85 20.71
CA GLY A 129 -1.25 -10.07 21.28
C GLY A 129 -0.12 -9.31 20.58
N GLU A 130 1.13 -9.65 20.94
CA GLU A 130 2.32 -9.12 20.24
C GLU A 130 2.35 -9.64 18.82
N ARG A 131 2.45 -8.73 17.87
CA ARG A 131 2.29 -9.02 16.47
C ARG A 131 3.22 -8.22 15.59
N SER A 132 3.66 -8.84 14.53
CA SER A 132 4.33 -8.14 13.44
C SER A 132 3.79 -8.64 12.10
N LEU A 133 3.62 -7.72 11.17
CA LEU A 133 3.48 -8.08 9.78
C LEU A 133 4.85 -8.56 9.30
N GLU A 134 4.95 -9.80 8.88
CA GLU A 134 6.13 -10.24 8.14
C GLU A 134 5.96 -9.76 6.71
N LEU A 135 6.42 -8.53 6.46
CA LEU A 135 6.52 -8.06 5.08
C LEU A 135 7.52 -8.96 4.36
N PRO A 136 7.10 -9.73 3.37
CA PRO A 136 8.00 -10.59 2.62
C PRO A 136 9.21 -9.82 2.09
N VAL A 137 9.00 -8.56 1.73
CA VAL A 137 9.99 -7.65 1.16
C VAL A 137 11.13 -7.34 2.14
N ALA A 138 10.87 -7.17 3.44
CA ALA A 138 11.89 -6.72 4.39
C ALA A 138 12.90 -7.83 4.76
N LYS A 139 12.50 -9.10 4.73
CA LYS A 139 13.37 -10.22 5.14
C LYS A 139 13.79 -11.13 4.00
N THR A 140 12.96 -11.28 3.00
CA THR A 140 13.17 -12.28 1.94
C THR A 140 13.43 -11.66 0.58
N GLY A 141 13.21 -10.34 0.43
CA GLY A 141 13.31 -9.68 -0.87
C GLY A 141 12.40 -10.33 -1.91
N LEU A 142 11.23 -10.79 -1.51
CA LEU A 142 10.28 -11.44 -2.41
C LEU A 142 9.77 -10.46 -3.46
N TRP A 143 10.58 -10.29 -4.48
CA TRP A 143 10.18 -9.68 -5.72
C TRP A 143 9.55 -10.77 -6.57
N GLN A 144 8.30 -10.67 -6.80
CA GLN A 144 7.66 -11.62 -7.66
C GLN A 144 7.80 -11.19 -9.13
N ARG A 145 7.85 -12.16 -9.98
CA ARG A 145 8.07 -12.04 -11.43
C ARG A 145 6.84 -11.48 -12.13
N HIS A 146 6.59 -10.19 -11.97
CA HIS A 146 5.44 -9.58 -12.63
C HIS A 146 5.71 -9.12 -14.04
N SER A 147 6.93 -8.70 -14.28
CA SER A 147 7.30 -7.98 -15.49
C SER A 147 7.76 -8.88 -16.63
N GLU A 148 8.09 -10.10 -16.37
CA GLU A 148 8.68 -10.98 -17.38
C GLU A 148 7.66 -11.86 -18.10
N GLY A 149 6.49 -11.31 -18.31
CA GLY A 149 5.57 -11.74 -19.37
C GLY A 149 5.22 -13.21 -19.35
N GLY A 150 4.97 -13.81 -18.24
CA GLY A 150 4.69 -15.19 -18.33
C GLY A 150 3.84 -15.82 -17.25
N LEU A 151 3.82 -15.25 -16.07
CA LEU A 151 2.95 -15.77 -15.04
C LEU A 151 1.65 -14.99 -15.01
N PRO A 152 0.51 -15.66 -15.14
CA PRO A 152 -0.78 -15.02 -14.91
C PRO A 152 -0.78 -14.38 -13.53
N ILE A 153 -1.36 -13.21 -13.41
CA ILE A 153 -1.60 -12.52 -12.14
C ILE A 153 -2.28 -13.44 -11.11
N GLU A 154 -2.97 -14.45 -11.59
CA GLU A 154 -3.64 -15.50 -10.82
C GLU A 154 -2.66 -16.40 -10.04
N GLU A 155 -1.43 -16.49 -10.45
CA GLU A 155 -0.36 -17.22 -9.76
C GLU A 155 0.35 -16.35 -8.72
N PHE A 156 0.05 -15.08 -8.67
CA PHE A 156 0.58 -14.16 -7.71
C PHE A 156 -0.12 -14.28 -6.37
N ASP A 157 0.66 -14.58 -5.34
CA ASP A 157 0.16 -14.82 -3.99
C ASP A 157 -0.09 -13.55 -3.16
N ALA A 158 -0.39 -12.43 -3.83
CA ALA A 158 -0.78 -11.19 -3.16
C ALA A 158 -2.02 -11.35 -2.27
N LYS A 159 -2.74 -12.44 -2.45
CA LYS A 159 -3.90 -12.80 -1.63
C LYS A 159 -3.59 -13.67 -0.42
N PHE A 160 -2.33 -13.93 -0.16
CA PHE A 160 -1.88 -14.73 0.97
C PHE A 160 -0.95 -13.89 1.84
N VAL A 161 -1.48 -13.31 2.92
CA VAL A 161 -0.80 -12.31 3.74
C VAL A 161 -0.39 -12.89 5.08
N PRO A 162 0.90 -12.99 5.40
CA PRO A 162 1.38 -13.55 6.65
C PRO A 162 1.50 -12.50 7.76
N PHE A 163 1.14 -12.91 8.96
CA PHE A 163 1.35 -12.17 10.20
C PHE A 163 2.01 -13.08 11.24
N ARG A 164 3.01 -12.58 11.93
CA ARG A 164 3.59 -13.28 13.06
C ARG A 164 2.88 -12.88 14.34
N ASN A 165 2.52 -13.87 15.14
CA ASN A 165 1.96 -13.70 16.48
C ASN A 165 2.62 -14.73 17.42
N GLY A 166 3.64 -14.30 18.16
CA GLY A 166 4.43 -15.19 19.00
C GLY A 166 5.01 -16.38 18.22
N ASN A 167 4.63 -17.59 18.63
CA ASN A 167 5.06 -18.85 18.02
C ASN A 167 4.21 -19.29 16.82
N TYR A 168 3.29 -18.42 16.37
CA TYR A 168 2.38 -18.72 15.28
C TYR A 168 2.58 -17.76 14.11
N LYS A 169 2.32 -18.27 12.93
CA LYS A 169 2.16 -17.49 11.71
C LYS A 169 0.72 -17.62 11.25
N ILE A 170 0.05 -16.49 11.18
CA ILE A 170 -1.35 -16.40 10.75
C ILE A 170 -1.35 -15.85 9.34
N CYS A 171 -1.92 -16.59 8.40
CA CYS A 171 -1.99 -16.14 7.02
C CYS A 171 -3.44 -15.97 6.59
N LEU A 172 -3.73 -14.82 5.99
CA LEU A 172 -5.02 -14.60 5.33
C LEU A 172 -4.93 -15.04 3.89
N ALA A 173 -5.75 -16.00 3.51
CA ALA A 173 -5.88 -16.48 2.13
C ALA A 173 -7.24 -16.06 1.56
N TYR A 174 -7.22 -15.41 0.40
CA TYR A 174 -8.41 -14.93 -0.28
C TYR A 174 -8.73 -15.74 -1.51
N ASN A 175 -10.01 -15.92 -1.77
CA ASN A 175 -10.48 -16.50 -3.00
C ASN A 175 -10.48 -15.47 -4.15
N LYS A 176 -10.41 -15.98 -5.38
CA LYS A 176 -10.52 -15.19 -6.60
C LYS A 176 -11.75 -14.28 -6.57
N GLY A 177 -11.62 -13.03 -6.91
CA GLY A 177 -12.71 -12.06 -6.98
C GLY A 177 -12.91 -11.18 -5.74
N ASN A 178 -12.20 -11.43 -4.64
CA ASN A 178 -12.23 -10.58 -3.46
C ASN A 178 -11.09 -9.58 -3.48
N SER A 179 -11.35 -8.33 -3.11
CA SER A 179 -10.32 -7.35 -2.86
C SER A 179 -10.17 -7.09 -1.36
N ALA A 180 -8.97 -6.76 -0.95
CA ALA A 180 -8.67 -6.55 0.44
C ALA A 180 -7.79 -5.31 0.64
N ASN A 181 -8.10 -4.52 1.64
CA ASN A 181 -7.34 -3.36 2.03
C ASN A 181 -6.81 -3.53 3.46
N LEU A 182 -5.49 -3.45 3.63
CA LEU A 182 -4.84 -3.52 4.93
C LEU A 182 -4.71 -2.12 5.51
N ASN A 183 -5.48 -1.84 6.56
CA ASN A 183 -5.38 -0.58 7.28
C ASN A 183 -4.70 -0.78 8.63
N TRP A 184 -3.58 -0.10 8.85
CA TRP A 184 -2.94 0.02 10.15
C TRP A 184 -3.68 1.05 11.00
N LYS A 185 -4.27 0.62 12.13
CA LYS A 185 -4.76 1.53 13.16
C LYS A 185 -4.50 0.96 14.54
N ASP A 186 -4.55 1.81 15.54
CA ASP A 186 -4.12 1.64 16.93
C ASP A 186 -4.56 0.35 17.64
N GLU A 187 -5.54 -0.38 17.15
CA GLU A 187 -6.05 -1.63 17.73
C GLU A 187 -5.64 -2.90 16.98
N GLY A 188 -4.70 -2.81 16.04
CA GLY A 188 -4.25 -3.93 15.22
C GLY A 188 -4.63 -3.81 13.76
N PHE A 189 -4.28 -4.85 13.01
CA PHE A 189 -4.59 -4.90 11.60
C PHE A 189 -6.09 -4.97 11.39
N ARG A 190 -6.65 -3.95 10.76
CA ARG A 190 -8.01 -4.00 10.24
C ARG A 190 -7.91 -4.44 8.80
N HIS A 191 -8.44 -5.61 8.57
CA HIS A 191 -8.57 -6.08 7.22
C HIS A 191 -9.98 -5.83 6.73
N THR A 192 -10.09 -5.17 5.58
CA THR A 192 -11.35 -4.90 4.93
C THR A 192 -11.41 -5.71 3.65
N VAL A 193 -12.29 -6.71 3.61
CA VAL A 193 -12.62 -7.42 2.39
C VAL A 193 -13.72 -6.66 1.70
N PHE A 194 -13.48 -6.23 0.48
CA PHE A 194 -14.51 -5.65 -0.39
C PHE A 194 -14.96 -6.72 -1.37
N THR A 195 -16.23 -6.98 -1.37
CA THR A 195 -16.83 -7.75 -2.46
C THR A 195 -17.37 -6.76 -3.47
N GLU A 196 -16.76 -6.77 -4.64
CA GLU A 196 -17.21 -5.92 -5.70
C GLU A 196 -18.49 -6.41 -6.36
N LYS A 197 -19.23 -5.42 -6.89
CA LYS A 197 -20.33 -5.58 -7.89
C LYS A 197 -21.48 -6.49 -7.55
N SER A 198 -21.35 -7.36 -6.55
CA SER A 198 -22.34 -8.40 -6.26
C SER A 198 -23.68 -7.85 -5.78
N LEU A 199 -23.73 -6.65 -5.25
CA LEU A 199 -24.97 -6.05 -4.76
C LEU A 199 -25.74 -5.26 -5.82
N GLN A 200 -25.15 -5.03 -6.99
CA GLN A 200 -25.87 -4.42 -8.12
C GLN A 200 -26.52 -5.50 -8.98
N GLY A 201 -27.75 -5.85 -8.65
CA GLY A 201 -28.56 -6.77 -9.44
C GLY A 201 -28.52 -8.24 -9.00
N GLU A 202 -27.63 -8.65 -8.10
CA GLU A 202 -27.66 -9.97 -7.49
C GLU A 202 -28.35 -9.94 -6.12
N LYS A 203 -29.18 -10.94 -5.85
CA LYS A 203 -29.92 -11.07 -4.59
C LYS A 203 -29.11 -11.69 -3.45
N VAL A 204 -27.91 -12.16 -3.73
CA VAL A 204 -27.06 -12.89 -2.78
C VAL A 204 -25.61 -12.41 -2.90
N LEU A 205 -25.03 -11.99 -1.79
CA LEU A 205 -23.60 -11.80 -1.63
C LEU A 205 -23.00 -13.09 -1.08
N ASP A 206 -21.93 -13.56 -1.71
CA ASP A 206 -21.14 -14.70 -1.23
C ASP A 206 -19.67 -14.28 -1.14
N THR A 207 -19.11 -14.30 0.07
CA THR A 207 -17.73 -13.94 0.34
C THR A 207 -17.02 -15.04 1.10
N ARG A 208 -15.90 -15.49 0.58
CA ARG A 208 -15.09 -16.57 1.18
C ARG A 208 -13.64 -16.14 1.34
N PHE A 209 -13.06 -16.48 2.48
CA PHE A 209 -11.63 -16.39 2.74
C PHE A 209 -11.24 -17.43 3.77
N SER A 210 -9.93 -17.62 3.99
CA SER A 210 -9.43 -18.55 4.98
C SER A 210 -8.39 -17.90 5.87
N VAL A 211 -8.39 -18.29 7.13
CA VAL A 211 -7.36 -17.94 8.11
C VAL A 211 -6.52 -19.17 8.35
N VAL A 212 -5.32 -19.19 7.76
CA VAL A 212 -4.38 -20.31 7.88
C VAL A 212 -3.51 -20.10 9.10
N ILE A 213 -3.32 -21.16 9.90
CA ILE A 213 -2.56 -21.15 11.14
C ILE A 213 -1.39 -22.11 10.97
N ALA A 214 -0.17 -21.59 11.11
CA ALA A 214 1.08 -22.34 10.95
C ALA A 214 2.06 -22.02 12.08
N SER A 215 3.17 -22.78 12.16
CA SER A 215 4.28 -22.45 13.04
C SER A 215 4.99 -21.18 12.56
N ALA A 216 5.47 -20.34 13.48
CA ALA A 216 6.27 -19.16 13.14
C ALA A 216 7.60 -19.53 12.47
N ASP A 217 8.08 -20.76 12.65
CA ASP A 217 9.33 -21.25 12.06
C ASP A 217 9.18 -21.69 10.59
N GLU A 218 7.95 -21.91 10.13
CA GLU A 218 7.70 -22.21 8.72
C GLU A 218 7.83 -20.94 7.88
N SER A 219 8.50 -21.06 6.73
CA SER A 219 8.54 -19.92 5.80
C SER A 219 7.16 -19.68 5.16
N TYR A 220 6.92 -18.41 4.81
CA TYR A 220 5.71 -17.99 4.10
C TYR A 220 5.48 -18.83 2.83
N GLU A 221 6.54 -19.07 2.06
CA GLU A 221 6.47 -19.80 0.79
C GLU A 221 6.07 -21.25 0.99
N VAL A 222 6.54 -21.89 2.05
CA VAL A 222 6.16 -23.27 2.40
C VAL A 222 4.68 -23.33 2.75
N ILE A 223 4.21 -22.40 3.59
CA ILE A 223 2.81 -22.35 3.98
C ILE A 223 1.91 -22.07 2.77
N SER A 224 2.28 -21.09 1.95
CA SER A 224 1.56 -20.69 0.75
C SER A 224 1.54 -21.82 -0.28
N SER A 225 2.66 -22.45 -0.55
CA SER A 225 2.75 -23.57 -1.51
C SER A 225 1.89 -24.75 -1.07
N ARG A 226 1.94 -25.10 0.23
CA ARG A 226 1.11 -26.16 0.78
C ARG A 226 -0.39 -25.82 0.67
N TRP A 227 -0.76 -24.60 0.98
CA TRP A 227 -2.13 -24.13 0.90
C TRP A 227 -2.69 -24.20 -0.54
N HIS A 228 -1.89 -23.82 -1.52
CA HIS A 228 -2.28 -23.83 -2.92
C HIS A 228 -2.04 -25.17 -3.63
N GLY A 229 -1.59 -26.20 -2.89
CA GLY A 229 -1.29 -27.51 -3.47
C GLY A 229 -0.11 -27.52 -4.44
N ARG A 230 0.79 -26.53 -4.34
CA ARG A 230 2.01 -26.49 -5.15
C ARG A 230 3.03 -27.50 -4.58
N PRO A 231 3.75 -28.22 -5.44
CA PRO A 231 4.66 -29.26 -4.96
C PRO A 231 5.97 -28.74 -4.36
N PHE A 232 6.26 -27.45 -4.55
CA PHE A 232 7.52 -26.85 -4.10
C PHE A 232 7.33 -25.46 -3.52
N ALA A 233 8.19 -25.13 -2.54
CA ALA A 233 8.45 -23.76 -2.11
C ALA A 233 9.91 -23.41 -2.44
N LEU A 234 10.13 -22.23 -2.99
CA LEU A 234 11.43 -21.68 -3.35
C LEU A 234 11.56 -20.29 -2.73
N THR A 235 12.58 -20.09 -1.88
CA THR A 235 12.81 -18.84 -1.17
C THR A 235 14.25 -18.41 -1.33
N LEU A 236 14.45 -17.10 -1.52
CA LEU A 236 15.77 -16.46 -1.49
C LEU A 236 15.88 -15.63 -0.21
N THR A 237 16.82 -15.95 0.66
CA THR A 237 16.96 -15.28 1.96
C THR A 237 18.39 -14.79 2.17
N THR A 238 18.53 -13.71 2.94
CA THR A 238 19.81 -13.20 3.43
C THR A 238 19.74 -13.02 4.94
N ASP A 239 20.90 -12.85 5.57
CA ASP A 239 21.02 -12.47 6.98
C ASP A 239 20.96 -10.94 7.20
N LYS A 240 20.88 -10.18 6.11
CA LYS A 240 20.89 -8.71 6.13
C LYS A 240 19.48 -8.13 6.12
N THR A 241 19.22 -7.19 7.01
CA THR A 241 17.98 -6.39 6.99
C THR A 241 17.90 -5.62 5.68
N TYR A 242 16.73 -5.65 5.01
CA TYR A 242 16.50 -5.04 3.70
C TYR A 242 17.44 -5.49 2.59
N ASN A 243 18.14 -6.63 2.74
CA ASN A 243 19.07 -7.18 1.75
C ASN A 243 20.18 -6.21 1.32
N TRP A 244 20.72 -5.42 2.23
CA TRP A 244 21.77 -4.47 1.92
C TRP A 244 23.04 -4.71 2.75
N TRP A 245 24.18 -4.62 2.08
CA TRP A 245 25.51 -4.71 2.64
C TRP A 245 26.11 -3.32 2.77
N GLU A 246 26.84 -3.11 3.84
CA GLU A 246 27.43 -1.80 4.15
C GLU A 246 28.80 -1.61 3.51
N ASP A 247 29.47 -2.69 3.15
CA ASP A 247 30.82 -2.71 2.58
C ASP A 247 30.90 -3.60 1.34
N ALA A 248 31.43 -3.05 0.25
CA ALA A 248 31.68 -3.77 -1.00
C ALA A 248 32.73 -4.89 -0.86
N LEU A 249 33.60 -4.84 0.15
CA LEU A 249 34.60 -5.86 0.42
C LEU A 249 34.01 -7.13 1.06
N GLU A 250 32.82 -7.03 1.63
CA GLU A 250 32.12 -8.19 2.18
C GLU A 250 31.76 -9.20 1.07
N THR A 251 31.76 -10.47 1.43
CA THR A 251 31.17 -11.50 0.57
C THR A 251 29.66 -11.39 0.67
N LEU A 252 29.00 -11.18 -0.46
CA LEU A 252 27.56 -11.17 -0.56
C LEU A 252 27.08 -12.63 -0.57
N GLU A 253 26.10 -12.94 0.26
CA GLU A 253 25.57 -14.31 0.37
C GLU A 253 24.04 -14.28 0.33
N VAL A 254 23.48 -15.07 -0.57
CA VAL A 254 22.04 -15.33 -0.65
C VAL A 254 21.82 -16.84 -0.55
N ASN A 255 20.94 -17.24 0.36
CA ASN A 255 20.55 -18.63 0.51
C ASN A 255 19.34 -18.94 -0.37
N VAL A 256 19.52 -19.89 -1.30
CA VAL A 256 18.43 -20.47 -2.08
C VAL A 256 17.88 -21.64 -1.29
N ASN A 257 16.67 -21.50 -0.76
CA ASN A 257 16.00 -22.53 0.03
C ASN A 257 14.93 -23.20 -0.83
N VAL A 258 15.00 -24.51 -0.93
CA VAL A 258 14.04 -25.33 -1.69
C VAL A 258 13.41 -26.34 -0.76
N THR A 259 12.09 -26.35 -0.67
CA THR A 259 11.33 -27.32 0.12
C THR A 259 10.37 -28.08 -0.78
N ASN A 260 10.38 -29.41 -0.69
CA ASN A 260 9.34 -30.23 -1.28
C ASN A 260 8.09 -30.20 -0.39
N THR A 261 7.03 -29.55 -0.85
CA THR A 261 5.74 -29.43 -0.15
C THR A 261 4.72 -30.49 -0.55
N ALA A 262 5.07 -31.34 -1.53
CA ALA A 262 4.24 -32.47 -1.93
C ALA A 262 4.33 -33.65 -0.93
N GLN A 263 3.35 -34.53 -0.98
CA GLN A 263 3.30 -35.73 -0.12
C GLN A 263 4.26 -36.84 -0.58
N GLU A 264 4.84 -36.71 -1.74
CA GLU A 264 5.72 -37.69 -2.36
C GLU A 264 7.09 -37.12 -2.68
N LYS A 265 8.05 -38.02 -2.89
CA LYS A 265 9.42 -37.69 -3.35
C LYS A 265 9.34 -37.03 -4.73
N LYS A 266 10.06 -35.93 -4.92
CA LYS A 266 10.11 -35.18 -6.18
C LYS A 266 11.53 -35.04 -6.70
N ASN A 267 11.65 -35.13 -8.03
CA ASN A 267 12.88 -34.88 -8.78
C ASN A 267 12.70 -33.61 -9.60
N PHE A 268 13.70 -32.77 -9.60
CA PHE A 268 13.65 -31.50 -10.34
C PHE A 268 15.07 -30.95 -10.53
N ARG A 269 15.20 -29.91 -11.33
CA ARG A 269 16.44 -29.17 -11.55
C ARG A 269 16.31 -27.80 -10.92
N LEU A 270 17.22 -27.45 -10.04
CA LEU A 270 17.36 -26.09 -9.50
C LEU A 270 18.33 -25.33 -10.42
N ASN A 271 17.85 -24.22 -10.96
CA ASN A 271 18.67 -23.24 -11.66
C ASN A 271 18.70 -21.96 -10.83
N TYR A 272 19.88 -21.35 -10.69
CA TYR A 272 20.00 -20.04 -10.09
C TYR A 272 21.13 -19.22 -10.72
N TRP A 273 20.95 -17.88 -10.71
CA TRP A 273 21.90 -16.95 -11.28
C TRP A 273 21.85 -15.61 -10.57
N VAL A 274 22.97 -14.89 -10.64
CA VAL A 274 23.10 -13.52 -10.17
C VAL A 274 23.45 -12.66 -11.36
N ARG A 275 22.75 -11.54 -11.50
CA ARG A 275 23.04 -10.52 -12.51
C ARG A 275 23.36 -9.21 -11.82
N ASP A 276 24.31 -8.46 -12.38
CA ASP A 276 24.53 -7.07 -11.99
C ASP A 276 23.40 -6.16 -12.52
N PHE A 277 23.44 -4.89 -12.14
CA PHE A 277 22.46 -3.89 -12.62
C PHE A 277 22.45 -3.74 -14.16
N LYS A 278 23.57 -4.01 -14.83
CA LYS A 278 23.67 -3.95 -16.30
C LYS A 278 23.12 -5.21 -16.98
N GLY A 279 22.79 -6.25 -16.20
CA GLY A 279 22.29 -7.53 -16.69
C GLY A 279 23.38 -8.56 -16.99
N ASN A 280 24.66 -8.28 -16.70
CA ASN A 280 25.72 -9.26 -16.85
C ASN A 280 25.58 -10.36 -15.81
N VAL A 281 25.78 -11.60 -16.24
CA VAL A 281 25.72 -12.76 -15.34
C VAL A 281 27.01 -12.88 -14.54
N VAL A 282 26.90 -12.71 -13.21
CA VAL A 282 28.01 -12.84 -12.25
C VAL A 282 28.16 -14.28 -11.76
N VAL A 283 27.03 -14.95 -11.49
CA VAL A 283 26.96 -16.36 -11.09
C VAL A 283 25.88 -17.05 -11.91
N ARG A 284 26.13 -18.28 -12.32
CA ARG A 284 25.12 -19.15 -12.92
C ARG A 284 25.40 -20.60 -12.55
N GLN A 285 24.38 -21.26 -12.01
CA GLN A 285 24.47 -22.69 -11.65
C GLN A 285 23.16 -23.42 -11.95
N SER A 286 23.32 -24.75 -12.16
CA SER A 286 22.21 -25.65 -12.42
C SER A 286 22.56 -27.02 -11.80
N GLU A 287 21.68 -27.55 -10.96
CA GLU A 287 21.85 -28.86 -10.32
C GLU A 287 20.57 -29.68 -10.31
N ALA A 288 20.71 -30.99 -10.41
CA ALA A 288 19.59 -31.90 -10.21
C ALA A 288 19.41 -32.17 -8.71
N LEU A 289 18.18 -32.06 -8.23
CA LEU A 289 17.81 -32.31 -6.85
C LEU A 289 16.76 -33.41 -6.75
N VAL A 290 16.82 -34.16 -5.68
CA VAL A 290 15.85 -35.21 -5.34
C VAL A 290 15.51 -35.04 -3.87
N LEU A 291 14.27 -34.58 -3.58
CA LEU A 291 13.84 -34.31 -2.21
C LEU A 291 12.66 -35.21 -1.79
N ALA A 292 12.76 -35.79 -0.59
CA ALA A 292 11.63 -36.47 0.05
C ALA A 292 10.51 -35.44 0.42
N SER A 293 9.32 -35.94 0.76
CA SER A 293 8.25 -35.10 1.25
C SER A 293 8.68 -34.30 2.49
N GLY A 294 8.48 -33.00 2.48
CA GLY A 294 8.85 -32.08 3.55
C GLY A 294 10.35 -31.78 3.67
N GLU A 295 11.19 -32.42 2.85
CA GLU A 295 12.63 -32.16 2.89
C GLU A 295 12.96 -30.77 2.34
N CYS A 296 13.86 -30.07 3.03
CA CYS A 296 14.39 -28.77 2.65
C CYS A 296 15.89 -28.85 2.39
N VAL A 297 16.34 -28.19 1.34
CA VAL A 297 17.76 -28.00 1.02
C VAL A 297 18.07 -26.52 0.90
N VAL A 298 19.26 -26.13 1.38
CA VAL A 298 19.78 -24.76 1.30
C VAL A 298 21.01 -24.73 0.41
N ARG A 299 21.07 -23.80 -0.53
CA ARG A 299 22.24 -23.56 -1.39
C ARG A 299 22.72 -22.13 -1.22
N PRO A 300 23.85 -21.91 -0.55
CA PRO A 300 24.43 -20.58 -0.43
C PRO A 300 25.05 -20.15 -1.78
N VAL A 301 24.62 -19.01 -2.26
CA VAL A 301 25.16 -18.33 -3.44
C VAL A 301 26.06 -17.20 -2.96
N ARG A 302 27.36 -17.31 -3.22
CA ARG A 302 28.37 -16.36 -2.75
C ARG A 302 29.06 -15.67 -3.92
N PHE A 303 29.19 -14.35 -3.84
CA PHE A 303 29.88 -13.52 -4.83
C PHE A 303 30.38 -12.22 -4.19
N ARG A 304 31.05 -11.39 -4.98
CA ARG A 304 31.55 -10.08 -4.54
C ARG A 304 31.11 -9.01 -5.52
N SER A 305 30.95 -7.80 -5.00
CA SER A 305 30.78 -6.62 -5.84
C SER A 305 32.15 -6.12 -6.31
N GLU A 306 32.23 -5.71 -7.56
CA GLU A 306 33.39 -4.98 -8.11
C GLU A 306 33.26 -3.47 -7.94
N GLN A 307 32.07 -3.02 -7.54
CA GLN A 307 31.75 -1.62 -7.36
C GLN A 307 31.58 -1.30 -5.87
N GLU A 308 31.92 -0.08 -5.45
CA GLU A 308 31.67 0.40 -4.08
C GLU A 308 30.17 0.46 -3.76
N ARG A 309 29.34 0.81 -4.74
CA ARG A 309 27.87 0.78 -4.70
C ARG A 309 27.39 -0.08 -5.85
N ASP A 310 26.53 -1.03 -5.57
CA ASP A 310 26.07 -1.95 -6.58
C ASP A 310 24.68 -2.51 -6.24
N LEU A 311 23.99 -3.00 -7.26
CA LEU A 311 22.71 -3.66 -7.15
C LEU A 311 22.75 -4.95 -7.97
N PHE A 312 22.33 -6.05 -7.33
CA PHE A 312 22.28 -7.35 -7.96
C PHE A 312 20.86 -7.92 -7.93
N PHE A 313 20.52 -8.65 -8.98
CA PHE A 313 19.32 -9.45 -9.09
C PHE A 313 19.71 -10.92 -8.92
N VAL A 314 19.19 -11.54 -7.87
CA VAL A 314 19.38 -12.97 -7.62
C VAL A 314 18.09 -13.68 -7.98
N GLU A 315 18.18 -14.63 -8.88
CA GLU A 315 17.05 -15.34 -9.44
C GLU A 315 17.25 -16.83 -9.29
N ALA A 316 16.18 -17.56 -9.00
CA ALA A 316 16.18 -19.01 -8.96
C ALA A 316 14.89 -19.58 -9.53
N SER A 317 15.00 -20.73 -10.17
CA SER A 317 13.85 -21.48 -10.68
C SER A 317 13.99 -22.98 -10.45
N LEU A 318 12.85 -23.62 -10.22
CA LEU A 318 12.74 -25.08 -10.23
C LEU A 318 12.07 -25.54 -11.52
N VAL A 319 12.71 -26.47 -12.19
CA VAL A 319 12.26 -27.00 -13.48
C VAL A 319 12.04 -28.51 -13.33
N ASP A 320 10.90 -28.99 -13.80
CA ASP A 320 10.60 -30.43 -13.80
C ASP A 320 11.41 -31.20 -14.85
N ASN A 321 11.21 -32.51 -14.91
CA ASN A 321 11.92 -33.37 -15.85
C ASN A 321 11.55 -33.13 -17.32
N GLU A 322 10.39 -32.48 -17.57
CA GLU A 322 9.96 -32.08 -18.91
C GLU A 322 10.47 -30.68 -19.30
N GLY A 323 11.22 -30.03 -18.43
CA GLY A 323 11.78 -28.70 -18.68
C GLY A 323 10.80 -27.55 -18.39
N ARG A 324 9.65 -27.82 -17.75
CA ARG A 324 8.68 -26.80 -17.39
C ARG A 324 9.04 -26.16 -16.06
N GLU A 325 9.05 -24.85 -16.01
CA GLU A 325 9.25 -24.09 -14.77
C GLU A 325 8.05 -24.31 -13.83
N GLN A 326 8.33 -24.79 -12.63
CA GLN A 326 7.34 -25.07 -11.60
C GLN A 326 7.20 -23.91 -10.61
N VAL A 327 8.32 -23.26 -10.29
CA VAL A 327 8.35 -22.10 -9.41
C VAL A 327 9.57 -21.25 -9.75
N PHE A 328 9.39 -19.95 -9.62
CA PHE A 328 10.44 -18.95 -9.78
C PHE A 328 10.47 -18.03 -8.57
N SER A 329 11.64 -17.61 -8.15
CA SER A 329 11.83 -16.61 -7.10
C SER A 329 12.94 -15.64 -7.50
N ARG A 330 12.78 -14.38 -7.11
CA ARG A 330 13.74 -13.32 -7.34
C ARG A 330 13.90 -12.47 -6.10
N THR A 331 15.12 -12.04 -5.80
CA THR A 331 15.40 -11.02 -4.81
C THR A 331 16.41 -10.03 -5.35
N ASN A 332 16.38 -8.80 -4.82
CA ASN A 332 17.41 -7.82 -5.07
C ASN A 332 18.28 -7.71 -3.83
N ILE A 333 19.55 -7.54 -4.04
CA ILE A 333 20.52 -7.21 -2.98
C ILE A 333 21.34 -6.02 -3.41
N CYS A 334 21.77 -5.21 -2.46
CA CYS A 334 22.59 -4.05 -2.78
C CYS A 334 23.76 -3.87 -1.83
N VAL A 335 24.79 -3.23 -2.34
CA VAL A 335 25.90 -2.69 -1.56
C VAL A 335 25.66 -1.20 -1.42
N LEU A 336 25.43 -0.75 -0.19
CA LEU A 336 25.08 0.63 0.12
C LEU A 336 25.93 1.17 1.26
N PRO A 337 27.20 1.57 0.99
CA PRO A 337 28.05 2.18 1.99
C PRO A 337 27.52 3.54 2.45
N PRO A 338 28.06 4.12 3.54
CA PRO A 338 27.70 5.46 3.98
C PRO A 338 27.72 6.47 2.83
N HIS A 339 26.76 7.37 2.81
CA HIS A 339 26.70 8.42 1.79
C HIS A 339 27.88 9.37 1.94
N LYS A 340 28.61 9.60 0.86
CA LYS A 340 29.84 10.44 0.86
C LYS A 340 29.57 11.93 0.75
N PHE A 341 28.45 12.32 0.18
CA PHE A 341 28.14 13.72 -0.11
C PHE A 341 27.22 14.30 0.96
N PHE A 342 27.74 15.20 1.76
CA PHE A 342 26.93 15.90 2.73
C PHE A 342 26.39 17.19 2.10
N SER A 343 25.10 17.20 1.79
CA SER A 343 24.37 18.42 1.50
C SER A 343 23.39 18.71 2.64
N SER A 344 23.19 19.99 2.94
CA SER A 344 22.08 20.36 3.79
C SER A 344 20.75 20.12 3.05
N PRO A 345 19.63 19.94 3.76
CA PRO A 345 18.32 19.79 3.09
C PRO A 345 18.01 20.93 2.11
N GLU A 346 18.46 22.17 2.40
CA GLU A 346 18.25 23.31 1.49
C GLU A 346 18.89 23.13 0.12
N LYS A 347 19.97 22.36 0.05
CA LYS A 347 20.75 22.13 -1.17
C LYS A 347 20.45 20.81 -1.86
N SER A 348 19.51 20.02 -1.31
CA SER A 348 19.13 18.73 -1.85
C SER A 348 17.68 18.72 -2.28
N ILE A 349 17.41 18.12 -3.43
CA ILE A 349 16.05 17.88 -3.91
C ILE A 349 15.51 16.51 -3.51
N MET A 350 16.35 15.63 -2.96
CA MET A 350 16.02 14.22 -2.72
C MET A 350 15.12 14.03 -1.51
N GLY A 351 13.93 13.46 -1.73
CA GLY A 351 12.98 13.21 -0.66
C GLY A 351 12.02 12.08 -0.93
N LEU A 352 11.23 11.76 0.09
CA LEU A 352 10.20 10.73 0.05
C LEU A 352 8.86 11.28 0.54
N SER A 353 7.80 10.89 -0.15
CA SER A 353 6.43 11.28 0.19
C SER A 353 5.73 10.29 1.11
N ALA A 354 6.06 8.99 1.04
CA ALA A 354 5.43 7.96 1.86
C ALA A 354 6.47 6.96 2.37
N TYR A 355 6.47 6.70 3.68
CA TYR A 355 7.42 5.82 4.35
C TYR A 355 6.85 5.19 5.64
N TRP A 356 5.59 5.47 5.98
CA TRP A 356 4.97 5.13 7.28
C TRP A 356 4.54 3.66 7.43
N GLU A 357 4.78 2.85 6.44
CA GLU A 357 4.38 1.43 6.47
C GLU A 357 5.42 0.52 7.17
N ILE A 358 6.49 1.12 7.72
CA ILE A 358 7.58 0.36 8.31
C ILE A 358 7.59 0.55 9.81
N PRO A 359 7.43 -0.54 10.57
CA PRO A 359 7.46 -0.48 12.02
C PRO A 359 8.86 -0.28 12.63
N ASP A 360 9.92 -0.52 11.86
CA ASP A 360 11.32 -0.44 12.30
C ASP A 360 11.94 0.91 11.95
N LEU A 361 11.72 1.91 12.80
CA LEU A 361 12.17 3.28 12.57
C LEU A 361 13.69 3.42 12.58
N ASP A 362 14.43 2.63 13.36
CA ASP A 362 15.89 2.73 13.45
C ASP A 362 16.56 2.28 12.15
N ASN A 363 16.19 1.12 11.64
CA ASN A 363 16.68 0.64 10.35
C ASN A 363 16.22 1.50 9.19
N LEU A 364 14.98 2.02 9.25
CA LEU A 364 14.48 2.97 8.27
C LEU A 364 15.32 4.25 8.26
N SER A 365 15.59 4.85 9.42
CA SER A 365 16.40 6.07 9.52
C SER A 365 17.80 5.87 8.93
N ARG A 366 18.45 4.75 9.24
CA ARG A 366 19.76 4.38 8.67
C ARG A 366 19.69 4.23 7.14
N LEU A 367 18.67 3.56 6.63
CA LEU A 367 18.48 3.37 5.19
C LEU A 367 18.31 4.73 4.48
N LEU A 368 17.43 5.59 4.97
CA LEU A 368 17.19 6.91 4.38
C LEU A 368 18.46 7.78 4.36
N GLN A 369 19.24 7.76 5.45
CA GLN A 369 20.50 8.49 5.51
C GLN A 369 21.50 7.97 4.47
N ARG A 370 21.61 6.65 4.30
CA ARG A 370 22.52 6.03 3.32
C ARG A 370 22.09 6.25 1.88
N MET A 371 20.80 6.36 1.64
CA MET A 371 20.24 6.74 0.33
C MET A 371 20.46 8.23 0.02
N GLY A 372 20.82 9.04 1.02
CA GLY A 372 20.99 10.49 0.84
C GLY A 372 19.67 11.27 0.85
N VAL A 373 18.61 10.69 1.37
CA VAL A 373 17.30 11.35 1.53
C VAL A 373 17.43 12.53 2.49
N LYS A 374 16.92 13.70 2.11
CA LYS A 374 16.99 14.94 2.88
C LYS A 374 15.62 15.55 3.19
N TRP A 375 14.56 15.07 2.57
CA TRP A 375 13.21 15.55 2.74
C TRP A 375 12.21 14.42 2.95
N LEU A 376 11.26 14.64 3.85
CA LEU A 376 10.10 13.78 4.04
C LEU A 376 8.81 14.61 3.98
N ARG A 377 7.77 14.04 3.43
CA ARG A 377 6.40 14.56 3.54
C ARG A 377 5.75 13.96 4.78
N ASN A 378 5.24 14.80 5.68
CA ASN A 378 4.68 14.37 6.98
C ASN A 378 5.68 13.67 7.94
N GLY A 379 6.95 13.99 7.84
CA GLY A 379 7.96 13.46 8.74
C GLY A 379 8.04 14.20 10.08
N ASP A 380 8.66 13.54 11.03
CA ASP A 380 9.06 14.10 12.31
C ASP A 380 10.59 14.15 12.36
N THR A 381 11.16 15.33 12.51
CA THR A 381 12.61 15.51 12.55
C THR A 381 13.27 14.86 13.78
N ALA A 382 12.52 14.61 14.83
CA ALA A 382 13.02 13.90 16.02
C ALA A 382 13.41 12.46 15.70
N ASN A 383 12.64 11.80 14.85
CA ASN A 383 12.91 10.42 14.43
C ASN A 383 13.93 10.32 13.28
N PHE A 384 14.15 11.41 12.54
CA PHE A 384 15.02 11.42 11.36
C PHE A 384 16.02 12.59 11.40
N PRO A 385 17.07 12.50 12.23
CA PRO A 385 18.11 13.54 12.31
C PRO A 385 18.70 13.87 10.93
N SER A 386 18.93 15.14 10.64
CA SER A 386 19.47 15.63 9.36
C SER A 386 18.53 15.50 8.15
N ILE A 387 17.28 15.14 8.36
CA ILE A 387 16.23 15.13 7.33
C ILE A 387 15.19 16.19 7.70
N TRP A 388 14.82 17.03 6.75
CA TRP A 388 13.75 17.99 6.95
C TRP A 388 12.41 17.39 6.57
N ALA A 389 11.38 17.77 7.30
CA ALA A 389 10.03 17.32 7.03
C ALA A 389 9.16 18.51 6.57
N MET A 390 8.37 18.25 5.55
CA MET A 390 7.24 19.10 5.17
C MET A 390 6.01 18.64 5.93
N PHE A 391 5.24 19.58 6.43
CA PHE A 391 3.93 19.28 6.98
C PHE A 391 2.87 19.34 5.87
N HIS A 392 2.14 18.27 5.72
CA HIS A 392 1.01 18.19 4.83
C HIS A 392 -0.25 17.88 5.63
N ASN A 393 -1.31 18.57 5.36
CA ASN A 393 -2.63 18.20 5.84
C ASN A 393 -3.71 18.54 4.82
N ASN A 394 -4.78 17.78 4.91
CA ASN A 394 -6.01 18.03 4.19
C ASN A 394 -7.14 18.27 5.20
N VAL A 395 -8.22 18.86 4.77
CA VAL A 395 -9.41 19.11 5.59
C VAL A 395 -10.61 18.41 4.99
N ASN A 396 -11.63 18.16 5.79
CA ASN A 396 -12.88 17.67 5.25
C ASN A 396 -13.62 18.82 4.54
N TRP A 397 -13.50 18.86 3.22
CA TRP A 397 -14.09 19.90 2.37
C TRP A 397 -15.61 19.88 2.32
N LYS A 398 -16.24 18.79 2.76
CA LYS A 398 -17.72 18.67 2.85
C LYS A 398 -18.28 19.28 4.13
N LYS A 399 -17.41 19.54 5.12
CA LYS A 399 -17.79 20.13 6.40
C LYS A 399 -17.86 21.63 6.26
N GLU A 400 -18.90 22.24 6.84
CA GLU A 400 -18.93 23.70 7.01
C GLU A 400 -17.91 24.12 8.08
N TRP A 401 -17.08 25.07 7.72
CA TRP A 401 -16.03 25.61 8.58
C TRP A 401 -16.26 27.11 8.79
N ASP A 402 -16.63 27.47 10.00
CA ASP A 402 -16.61 28.87 10.40
C ASP A 402 -15.18 29.39 10.64
N GLU A 403 -15.04 30.72 10.79
CA GLU A 403 -13.72 31.32 10.96
C GLU A 403 -13.03 30.90 12.27
N GLN A 404 -13.78 30.70 13.35
CA GLN A 404 -13.19 30.28 14.63
C GLN A 404 -12.72 28.85 14.60
N MET A 405 -13.46 27.97 13.94
CA MET A 405 -13.04 26.58 13.72
C MET A 405 -11.75 26.52 12.89
N ARG A 406 -11.68 27.31 11.80
CA ARG A 406 -10.45 27.39 10.98
C ARG A 406 -9.28 27.90 11.81
N LYS A 407 -9.44 29.00 12.56
CA LYS A 407 -8.36 29.55 13.40
C LYS A 407 -7.85 28.55 14.43
N ARG A 408 -8.72 27.79 15.12
CA ARG A 408 -8.30 26.74 16.07
C ARG A 408 -7.50 25.66 15.39
N THR A 409 -7.97 25.17 14.25
CA THR A 409 -7.28 24.14 13.50
C THR A 409 -5.91 24.61 13.02
N VAL A 410 -5.83 25.83 12.49
CA VAL A 410 -4.57 26.42 12.02
C VAL A 410 -3.57 26.56 13.15
N ARG A 411 -3.97 27.09 14.33
CA ARG A 411 -3.08 27.19 15.51
C ARG A 411 -2.53 25.83 15.92
N ALA A 412 -3.40 24.83 16.02
CA ALA A 412 -2.97 23.47 16.37
C ALA A 412 -1.97 22.88 15.35
N CYS A 413 -2.19 23.12 14.05
CA CYS A 413 -1.24 22.74 13.01
C CYS A 413 0.10 23.45 13.15
N LEU A 414 0.11 24.77 13.34
CA LEU A 414 1.34 25.55 13.48
C LEU A 414 2.13 25.19 14.75
N GLU A 415 1.44 24.95 15.86
CA GLU A 415 2.08 24.44 17.09
C GLU A 415 2.76 23.09 16.86
N LYS A 416 2.03 22.16 16.23
CA LYS A 416 2.60 20.85 15.86
C LYS A 416 3.79 21.00 14.92
N MET A 417 3.72 21.89 13.93
CA MET A 417 4.83 22.12 13.00
C MET A 417 6.08 22.64 13.70
N VAL A 418 5.94 23.58 14.61
CA VAL A 418 7.07 24.12 15.40
C VAL A 418 7.67 23.01 16.26
N CYS A 419 6.83 22.23 16.97
CA CYS A 419 7.29 21.10 17.77
C CYS A 419 8.06 20.06 16.93
N ASN A 420 7.61 19.80 15.71
CA ASN A 420 8.22 18.81 14.82
C ASN A 420 9.36 19.39 13.96
N GLY A 421 9.68 20.69 14.07
CA GLY A 421 10.70 21.34 13.26
C GLY A 421 10.33 21.51 11.78
N ASN A 422 9.04 21.41 11.43
CA ASN A 422 8.58 21.59 10.06
C ASN A 422 8.68 23.06 9.63
N ARG A 423 9.16 23.30 8.43
CA ARG A 423 9.37 24.67 7.88
C ARG A 423 8.51 25.00 6.69
N ILE A 424 7.84 23.99 6.13
CA ILE A 424 7.00 24.12 4.93
C ILE A 424 5.66 23.45 5.23
N TRP A 425 4.59 24.16 4.94
CA TRP A 425 3.23 23.69 5.03
C TRP A 425 2.62 23.52 3.63
N GLU A 426 2.39 22.31 3.24
CA GLU A 426 1.56 21.96 2.08
C GLU A 426 0.11 21.83 2.53
N PHE A 427 -0.75 22.72 2.09
CA PHE A 427 -2.15 22.76 2.53
C PHE A 427 -3.10 22.23 1.45
N GLY A 428 -3.67 21.06 1.70
CA GLY A 428 -4.57 20.34 0.80
C GLY A 428 -3.86 19.28 -0.04
N ASN A 429 -4.61 18.35 -0.61
CA ASN A 429 -4.12 17.28 -1.49
C ASN A 429 -5.06 17.08 -2.66
N GLU A 430 -4.56 17.24 -3.86
CA GLU A 430 -5.24 16.96 -5.13
C GLU A 430 -6.69 17.48 -5.19
N ILE A 431 -6.94 18.66 -4.63
CA ILE A 431 -8.30 19.24 -4.56
C ILE A 431 -8.85 19.66 -5.93
N ASN A 432 -8.01 19.67 -6.95
CA ASN A 432 -8.40 19.83 -8.35
C ASN A 432 -8.96 18.54 -8.98
N MET A 433 -9.09 17.48 -8.19
CA MET A 433 -9.55 16.16 -8.64
C MET A 433 -10.82 15.70 -7.94
N ASP A 434 -11.54 14.77 -8.56
CA ASP A 434 -12.73 14.12 -7.98
C ASP A 434 -12.47 13.40 -6.65
N ASN A 435 -11.22 13.00 -6.41
CA ASN A 435 -10.82 12.26 -5.20
C ASN A 435 -11.03 13.06 -3.90
N ALA A 436 -11.18 14.38 -4.00
CA ALA A 436 -11.57 15.18 -2.85
C ALA A 436 -13.04 14.97 -2.45
N GLY A 437 -13.75 14.08 -3.10
CA GLY A 437 -15.16 13.79 -2.86
C GLY A 437 -16.08 14.91 -3.33
N ILE A 438 -15.64 15.70 -4.31
CA ILE A 438 -16.34 16.84 -4.86
C ILE A 438 -16.74 16.48 -6.27
N ALA A 439 -18.02 16.67 -6.56
CA ALA A 439 -18.52 16.45 -7.91
C ALA A 439 -17.79 17.40 -8.89
N VAL A 440 -17.32 16.85 -10.00
CA VAL A 440 -16.88 17.65 -11.13
C VAL A 440 -18.04 18.61 -11.48
N SER A 441 -17.76 19.90 -11.62
CA SER A 441 -18.78 20.82 -12.08
C SER A 441 -19.29 20.38 -13.46
N LYS A 442 -20.53 20.75 -13.82
CA LYS A 442 -21.10 20.45 -15.14
C LYS A 442 -20.23 20.93 -16.30
N ASP A 443 -19.36 21.89 -16.04
CA ASP A 443 -18.42 22.49 -17.01
C ASP A 443 -17.10 21.70 -17.10
N GLY A 444 -16.98 20.57 -16.43
CA GLY A 444 -15.81 19.69 -16.48
C GLY A 444 -14.58 20.24 -15.75
N ILE A 445 -14.71 21.28 -14.96
CA ILE A 445 -13.61 21.89 -14.19
C ILE A 445 -13.57 21.24 -12.82
N GLY A 446 -12.77 20.19 -12.69
CA GLY A 446 -12.56 19.51 -11.42
C GLY A 446 -12.06 20.49 -10.35
N GLY A 447 -12.60 20.38 -9.14
CA GLY A 447 -12.13 21.13 -7.98
C GLY A 447 -12.39 22.64 -7.96
N ALA A 448 -12.87 23.25 -9.02
CA ALA A 448 -13.15 24.70 -9.05
C ALA A 448 -14.18 25.14 -7.99
N VAL A 449 -15.07 24.25 -7.60
CA VAL A 449 -16.05 24.48 -6.52
C VAL A 449 -15.39 24.67 -5.14
N LEU A 450 -14.13 24.30 -4.98
CA LEU A 450 -13.35 24.47 -3.75
C LEU A 450 -12.51 25.72 -3.73
N LEU A 451 -12.45 26.49 -4.79
CA LEU A 451 -11.58 27.65 -4.88
C LEU A 451 -11.85 28.65 -3.75
N GLU A 452 -13.10 29.04 -3.54
CA GLU A 452 -13.45 29.99 -2.48
C GLU A 452 -13.19 29.44 -1.06
N PRO A 453 -13.62 28.21 -0.70
CA PRO A 453 -13.24 27.60 0.56
C PRO A 453 -11.72 27.51 0.74
N TYR A 454 -10.97 27.15 -0.29
CA TYR A 454 -9.52 27.05 -0.25
C TYR A 454 -8.88 28.42 0.07
N VAL A 455 -9.27 29.47 -0.63
CA VAL A 455 -8.76 30.83 -0.40
C VAL A 455 -9.13 31.33 0.98
N ALA A 456 -10.33 31.00 1.49
CA ALA A 456 -10.72 31.33 2.87
C ALA A 456 -9.78 30.70 3.91
N TRP A 457 -9.36 29.47 3.69
CA TRP A 457 -8.35 28.81 4.52
C TRP A 457 -6.98 29.48 4.41
N LEU A 458 -6.49 29.77 3.20
CA LEU A 458 -5.20 30.45 3.01
C LEU A 458 -5.16 31.81 3.74
N LYS A 459 -6.23 32.60 3.63
CA LYS A 459 -6.36 33.88 4.36
C LYS A 459 -6.34 33.67 5.88
N THR A 460 -6.99 32.62 6.39
CA THR A 460 -6.98 32.30 7.81
C THR A 460 -5.59 31.87 8.26
N ILE A 461 -4.90 31.03 7.49
CA ILE A 461 -3.52 30.60 7.78
C ILE A 461 -2.60 31.83 7.88
N ARG A 462 -2.60 32.70 6.88
CA ARG A 462 -1.77 33.91 6.87
C ARG A 462 -2.05 34.85 8.05
N ARG A 463 -3.31 35.00 8.41
CA ARG A 463 -3.69 35.81 9.57
C ARG A 463 -3.18 35.22 10.88
N VAL A 464 -3.33 33.94 11.07
CA VAL A 464 -2.85 33.24 12.29
C VAL A 464 -1.34 33.20 12.36
N GLN A 465 -0.64 33.05 11.23
CA GLN A 465 0.82 33.11 11.18
C GLN A 465 1.38 34.43 11.75
N GLN A 466 0.64 35.54 11.63
CA GLN A 466 1.08 36.83 12.19
C GLN A 466 1.02 36.89 13.72
N GLU A 467 0.42 35.91 14.39
CA GLU A 467 0.30 35.91 15.85
C GLU A 467 1.61 35.58 16.57
N LYS A 468 2.55 34.87 15.90
CA LYS A 468 3.86 34.49 16.49
C LYS A 468 4.98 34.53 15.45
N PRO A 469 6.20 35.04 15.79
CA PRO A 469 7.32 35.12 14.86
C PRO A 469 7.74 33.77 14.27
N GLU A 470 7.75 32.71 15.09
CA GLU A 470 8.10 31.37 14.64
C GLU A 470 7.12 30.79 13.63
N TRP A 471 5.86 31.20 13.65
CA TRP A 471 4.86 30.81 12.68
C TRP A 471 5.00 31.55 11.34
N GLN A 472 5.46 32.81 11.39
CA GLN A 472 5.73 33.63 10.19
C GLN A 472 6.84 33.05 9.33
N ALA A 473 7.81 32.35 9.96
CA ALA A 473 8.90 31.71 9.27
C ALA A 473 8.49 30.45 8.47
N ILE A 474 7.30 29.93 8.70
CA ILE A 474 6.78 28.75 8.00
C ILE A 474 6.27 29.14 6.61
N LYS A 475 6.87 28.58 5.57
CA LYS A 475 6.41 28.77 4.20
C LYS A 475 5.10 28.03 3.97
N LEU A 476 4.15 28.70 3.33
CA LEU A 476 2.86 28.12 2.91
C LEU A 476 2.89 27.85 1.42
N ILE A 477 2.81 26.59 1.03
CA ILE A 477 2.73 26.20 -0.38
C ILE A 477 1.35 25.67 -0.73
N SER A 478 1.03 25.66 -2.01
CA SER A 478 -0.27 25.19 -2.48
C SER A 478 -0.50 23.71 -2.12
N PHE A 479 -1.73 23.26 -2.33
CA PHE A 479 -2.00 21.82 -2.31
C PHE A 479 -1.19 21.09 -3.39
N GLY A 480 -0.83 19.84 -3.12
CA GLY A 480 -0.22 18.98 -4.12
C GLY A 480 -1.18 18.77 -5.28
N MET A 481 -0.94 19.50 -6.35
CA MET A 481 -1.83 19.53 -7.50
C MET A 481 -1.63 18.29 -8.36
N ALA A 482 -2.70 17.56 -8.62
CA ALA A 482 -2.68 16.40 -9.51
C ALA A 482 -2.53 16.82 -10.97
N GLY A 483 -1.34 16.65 -11.54
CA GLY A 483 -0.98 17.23 -12.82
C GLY A 483 -1.00 18.76 -12.80
N TRP A 484 -0.66 19.38 -13.91
CA TRP A 484 -0.74 20.83 -14.03
C TRP A 484 -2.14 21.28 -14.46
N ASP A 485 -2.85 21.98 -13.58
CA ASP A 485 -4.20 22.51 -13.80
C ASP A 485 -4.16 24.04 -13.99
N GLU A 486 -3.98 24.47 -15.24
CA GLU A 486 -3.88 25.89 -15.57
C GLU A 486 -5.18 26.64 -15.30
N ILE A 487 -6.34 26.00 -15.45
CA ILE A 487 -7.64 26.64 -15.20
C ILE A 487 -7.78 26.98 -13.72
N PHE A 488 -7.48 26.02 -12.84
CA PHE A 488 -7.52 26.25 -11.41
C PHE A 488 -6.57 27.38 -11.01
N MET A 489 -5.34 27.34 -11.52
CA MET A 489 -4.30 28.31 -11.18
C MET A 489 -4.63 29.73 -11.66
N ASN A 490 -5.18 29.90 -12.87
CA ASN A 490 -5.65 31.20 -13.36
C ASN A 490 -6.75 31.76 -12.45
N LYS A 491 -7.71 30.94 -12.05
CA LYS A 491 -8.78 31.37 -11.12
C LYS A 491 -8.22 31.71 -9.74
N LEU A 492 -7.22 30.96 -9.26
CA LEU A 492 -6.56 31.26 -7.98
C LEU A 492 -5.88 32.65 -8.00
N VAL A 493 -5.29 33.02 -9.13
CA VAL A 493 -4.73 34.36 -9.35
C VAL A 493 -5.85 35.42 -9.34
N GLU A 494 -6.93 35.19 -10.08
CA GLU A 494 -8.07 36.13 -10.19
C GLU A 494 -8.68 36.46 -8.84
N VAL A 495 -8.77 35.52 -7.91
CA VAL A 495 -9.35 35.72 -6.58
C VAL A 495 -8.34 36.12 -5.51
N GLY A 496 -7.08 36.40 -5.89
CA GLY A 496 -6.02 36.84 -4.97
C GLY A 496 -5.45 35.73 -4.08
N GLY A 497 -5.72 34.46 -4.39
CA GLY A 497 -5.15 33.32 -3.65
C GLY A 497 -3.67 33.09 -3.93
N TRP A 498 -3.23 33.47 -5.13
CA TRP A 498 -1.82 33.36 -5.54
C TRP A 498 -0.88 34.10 -4.61
N ASP A 499 -1.21 35.33 -4.22
CA ASP A 499 -0.35 36.17 -3.37
C ASP A 499 -0.25 35.64 -1.92
N LEU A 500 -1.13 34.74 -1.53
CA LEU A 500 -1.10 34.12 -0.21
C LEU A 500 -0.12 32.92 -0.14
N LEU A 501 0.50 32.51 -1.22
CA LEU A 501 1.38 31.35 -1.28
C LEU A 501 2.85 31.78 -1.40
N ASP A 502 3.77 31.01 -0.81
CA ASP A 502 5.21 31.16 -1.00
C ASP A 502 5.73 30.26 -2.12
N GLY A 503 4.99 29.21 -2.44
CA GLY A 503 5.37 28.23 -3.47
C GLY A 503 4.19 27.40 -3.97
N ILE A 504 4.47 26.60 -4.96
CA ILE A 504 3.53 25.69 -5.62
C ILE A 504 3.96 24.26 -5.36
N ALA A 505 3.02 23.43 -4.92
CA ALA A 505 3.17 21.98 -4.83
C ALA A 505 2.53 21.30 -6.05
N LEU A 506 3.21 20.35 -6.63
CA LEU A 506 2.78 19.65 -7.84
C LEU A 506 3.04 18.15 -7.72
N HIS A 507 2.09 17.35 -8.18
CA HIS A 507 2.22 15.92 -8.50
C HIS A 507 2.31 15.78 -10.02
N PRO A 508 3.49 15.82 -10.61
CA PRO A 508 3.65 16.13 -12.04
C PRO A 508 3.21 15.03 -12.99
N GLY A 509 2.94 13.85 -12.53
CA GLY A 509 2.44 12.84 -13.44
C GLY A 509 2.52 11.42 -12.92
N ARG A 510 1.50 10.68 -13.26
CA ARG A 510 1.37 9.21 -13.07
C ARG A 510 1.16 8.64 -14.47
N GLY A 511 2.16 8.63 -15.30
CA GLY A 511 1.93 8.29 -16.68
C GLY A 511 2.65 7.03 -17.13
N ASN A 512 2.29 6.58 -18.32
CA ASN A 512 2.93 5.48 -19.01
C ASN A 512 4.14 5.97 -19.84
N TYR A 513 4.72 7.11 -19.44
CA TYR A 513 5.77 7.78 -20.18
C TYR A 513 7.00 7.94 -19.29
N THR A 514 8.16 7.89 -19.89
CA THR A 514 9.41 8.25 -19.21
C THR A 514 9.35 9.69 -18.70
N PRO A 515 10.07 10.03 -17.62
CA PRO A 515 10.05 11.38 -17.07
C PRO A 515 10.39 12.48 -18.08
N ASP A 516 11.26 12.18 -19.04
CA ASP A 516 11.73 13.10 -20.10
C ASP A 516 10.76 13.25 -21.28
N TYR A 517 9.66 12.52 -21.33
CA TYR A 517 8.70 12.60 -22.42
C TYR A 517 8.14 14.04 -22.55
N PRO A 518 8.39 14.71 -23.71
CA PRO A 518 8.20 16.16 -23.80
C PRO A 518 6.78 16.58 -24.19
N VAL A 519 5.96 15.63 -24.61
CA VAL A 519 4.62 15.96 -25.11
C VAL A 519 3.65 16.16 -23.97
N VAL A 520 2.97 17.29 -23.97
CA VAL A 520 1.89 17.57 -23.04
C VAL A 520 0.73 16.62 -23.33
N THR A 521 0.42 15.74 -22.40
CA THR A 521 -0.70 14.80 -22.52
C THR A 521 -1.79 15.12 -21.50
N PRO A 522 -3.03 15.20 -21.95
CA PRO A 522 -4.15 15.30 -21.01
C PRO A 522 -4.33 13.98 -20.25
N TRP A 523 -4.83 14.07 -19.06
CA TRP A 523 -5.12 12.88 -18.27
C TRP A 523 -6.16 11.98 -18.96
N LYS A 524 -5.95 10.66 -18.92
CA LYS A 524 -6.79 9.64 -19.60
C LYS A 524 -8.30 9.76 -19.35
N LYS A 525 -8.71 10.24 -18.17
CA LYS A 525 -10.13 10.43 -17.84
C LYS A 525 -10.81 11.49 -18.72
N TYR A 526 -10.02 12.39 -19.27
CA TYR A 526 -10.47 13.49 -20.10
C TYR A 526 -9.93 13.28 -21.52
N GLN A 527 -10.54 12.36 -22.27
CA GLN A 527 -10.10 11.94 -23.61
C GLN A 527 -10.11 13.02 -24.68
N LYS A 528 -10.61 14.21 -24.37
CA LYS A 528 -10.54 15.36 -25.29
C LYS A 528 -9.57 16.37 -24.71
N PRO A 529 -8.52 16.74 -25.45
CA PRO A 529 -7.61 17.80 -25.03
C PRO A 529 -8.38 19.12 -25.00
N VAL A 530 -8.85 19.51 -23.85
CA VAL A 530 -9.34 20.85 -23.61
C VAL A 530 -8.17 21.67 -23.11
N LYS A 531 -7.89 22.80 -23.75
CA LYS A 531 -6.82 23.71 -23.35
C LYS A 531 -7.02 24.09 -21.87
N GLY A 532 -6.00 23.82 -21.06
CA GLY A 532 -6.00 24.13 -19.63
C GLY A 532 -6.45 23.03 -18.69
N TYR A 533 -6.69 21.81 -19.16
CA TYR A 533 -6.92 20.65 -18.30
C TYR A 533 -5.64 20.17 -17.62
N PRO A 534 -5.74 19.39 -16.50
CA PRO A 534 -4.56 18.83 -15.87
C PRO A 534 -3.70 18.07 -16.86
N TYR A 535 -2.47 18.50 -17.00
CA TYR A 535 -1.47 17.85 -17.81
C TYR A 535 -0.67 16.89 -16.96
N TRP A 536 -0.42 15.70 -17.46
CA TRP A 536 -0.03 14.56 -16.65
C TRP A 536 1.39 14.03 -16.91
N ASN A 537 2.14 14.64 -17.79
CA ASN A 537 3.53 14.29 -18.03
C ASN A 537 4.46 14.96 -17.05
N TYR A 538 5.44 14.22 -16.56
CA TYR A 538 6.37 14.70 -15.56
C TYR A 538 7.06 16.00 -15.98
N TYR A 539 7.88 15.93 -17.03
CA TYR A 539 8.68 17.09 -17.47
C TYR A 539 7.83 18.24 -18.02
N ALA A 540 6.84 17.92 -18.82
CA ALA A 540 5.96 18.94 -19.39
C ALA A 540 5.17 19.68 -18.30
N SER A 541 4.66 19.00 -17.27
CA SER A 541 3.94 19.62 -16.16
C SER A 541 4.83 20.56 -15.34
N ILE A 542 6.08 20.17 -15.10
CA ILE A 542 7.07 21.01 -14.40
C ILE A 542 7.33 22.29 -15.18
N ARG A 543 7.54 22.18 -16.49
CA ARG A 543 7.80 23.35 -17.34
C ARG A 543 6.61 24.29 -17.41
N LEU A 544 5.39 23.76 -17.57
CA LEU A 544 4.17 24.57 -17.54
C LEU A 544 4.01 25.31 -16.21
N ALA A 545 4.30 24.66 -15.09
CA ALA A 545 4.28 25.29 -13.77
C ALA A 545 5.32 26.42 -13.67
N ASN A 546 6.56 26.18 -14.13
CA ASN A 546 7.61 27.19 -14.14
C ASN A 546 7.29 28.38 -15.05
N ASP A 547 6.72 28.14 -16.24
CA ASP A 547 6.30 29.20 -17.16
C ASP A 547 5.18 30.04 -16.52
N PHE A 548 4.24 29.41 -15.83
CA PHE A 548 3.19 30.09 -15.09
C PHE A 548 3.77 30.96 -13.94
N ILE A 549 4.69 30.42 -13.17
CA ILE A 549 5.39 31.16 -12.10
C ILE A 549 6.10 32.39 -12.70
N LYS A 550 6.84 32.24 -13.79
CA LYS A 550 7.54 33.34 -14.49
C LYS A 550 6.54 34.41 -14.94
N LYS A 551 5.43 34.01 -15.54
CA LYS A 551 4.36 34.90 -16.01
C LYS A 551 3.77 35.74 -14.88
N HIS A 552 3.70 35.20 -13.65
CA HIS A 552 3.10 35.84 -12.48
C HIS A 552 4.13 36.32 -11.46
N GLY A 553 5.27 36.84 -11.91
CA GLY A 553 6.25 37.55 -11.07
C GLY A 553 7.52 36.78 -10.74
N GLY A 554 7.61 35.50 -11.04
CA GLY A 554 8.84 34.69 -10.93
C GLY A 554 9.34 34.41 -9.52
N ASN A 555 8.57 34.68 -8.48
CA ASN A 555 9.00 34.67 -7.08
C ASN A 555 8.48 33.46 -6.25
N LYS A 556 7.82 32.51 -6.89
CA LYS A 556 7.33 31.30 -6.23
C LYS A 556 8.30 30.15 -6.42
N GLU A 557 8.47 29.35 -5.38
CA GLU A 557 9.24 28.13 -5.45
C GLU A 557 8.35 26.96 -5.92
N LEU A 558 8.91 26.01 -6.67
CA LEU A 558 8.21 24.81 -7.12
C LEU A 558 8.67 23.58 -6.32
N TYR A 559 7.72 22.82 -5.82
CA TYR A 559 7.91 21.62 -5.02
C TYR A 559 7.18 20.45 -5.70
N LEU A 560 7.82 19.31 -5.82
CA LEU A 560 7.17 18.08 -6.28
C LEU A 560 6.89 17.20 -5.08
N THR A 561 5.67 17.25 -4.57
CA THR A 561 5.32 16.61 -3.30
C THR A 561 4.89 15.16 -3.43
N GLU A 562 4.64 14.70 -4.64
CA GLU A 562 4.56 13.28 -5.00
C GLU A 562 5.13 13.06 -6.40
N VAL A 563 6.19 12.27 -6.49
CA VAL A 563 6.81 11.84 -7.74
C VAL A 563 6.66 10.34 -7.87
N TYR A 564 6.30 9.85 -9.03
CA TYR A 564 6.02 8.44 -9.27
C TYR A 564 6.98 7.85 -10.29
N ALA A 565 7.51 6.65 -10.03
CA ALA A 565 8.13 5.84 -11.05
C ALA A 565 7.06 5.05 -11.82
N LEU A 566 7.38 4.76 -13.05
CA LEU A 566 6.60 3.82 -13.85
C LEU A 566 6.97 2.41 -13.48
N ASP A 567 5.95 1.63 -13.14
CA ASP A 567 6.14 0.32 -12.63
C ASP A 567 4.90 -0.57 -12.89
N TYR A 568 4.35 -0.46 -14.09
CA TYR A 568 3.23 -1.30 -14.48
C TYR A 568 3.70 -2.56 -15.17
N PRO A 569 3.37 -3.75 -14.65
CA PRO A 569 3.73 -5.02 -15.27
C PRO A 569 3.15 -5.22 -16.68
N ASN A 570 2.18 -4.43 -17.08
CA ASN A 570 1.51 -4.51 -18.37
C ASN A 570 2.05 -3.53 -19.43
N HIS A 571 3.13 -2.84 -19.14
CA HIS A 571 3.77 -1.97 -20.12
C HIS A 571 4.84 -2.73 -20.88
N SER A 572 5.16 -2.22 -22.08
CA SER A 572 6.27 -2.65 -22.91
C SER A 572 7.66 -2.55 -22.25
N TRP A 573 7.72 -2.17 -21.00
CA TRP A 573 8.89 -2.09 -20.14
C TRP A 573 9.07 -3.42 -19.41
N ASN A 574 9.80 -4.33 -20.01
CA ASN A 574 9.93 -5.70 -19.51
C ASN A 574 10.87 -5.86 -18.33
N ASP A 575 11.59 -4.81 -17.90
CA ASP A 575 12.50 -4.83 -16.77
C ASP A 575 12.14 -3.72 -15.79
N THR A 576 11.03 -3.89 -15.12
CA THR A 576 10.40 -2.87 -14.29
C THR A 576 11.29 -2.35 -13.15
N PRO A 577 11.99 -3.19 -12.35
CA PRO A 577 12.83 -2.67 -11.27
C PRO A 577 13.97 -1.79 -11.79
N ARG A 578 14.60 -2.19 -12.90
CA ARG A 578 15.66 -1.40 -13.54
C ARG A 578 15.09 -0.13 -14.14
N GLY A 579 14.02 -0.23 -14.91
CA GLY A 579 13.35 0.91 -15.51
C GLY A 579 12.87 1.91 -14.44
N SER A 580 12.35 1.44 -13.32
CA SER A 580 11.99 2.28 -12.18
C SER A 580 13.21 3.00 -11.60
N ALA A 581 14.33 2.32 -11.39
CA ALA A 581 15.55 2.93 -10.88
C ALA A 581 16.11 4.00 -11.84
N GLU A 582 16.13 3.73 -13.14
CA GLU A 582 16.52 4.70 -14.17
C GLU A 582 15.58 5.92 -14.16
N ASN A 583 14.28 5.70 -14.04
CA ASN A 583 13.28 6.77 -13.98
C ASN A 583 13.41 7.63 -12.71
N VAL A 584 13.78 7.03 -11.56
CA VAL A 584 14.08 7.79 -10.33
C VAL A 584 15.20 8.79 -10.59
N VAL A 585 16.33 8.31 -11.12
CA VAL A 585 17.49 9.16 -11.40
C VAL A 585 17.12 10.26 -12.39
N LEU A 586 16.46 9.90 -13.49
CA LEU A 586 16.04 10.84 -14.52
C LEU A 586 15.07 11.90 -13.97
N SER A 587 14.14 11.51 -13.12
CA SER A 587 13.20 12.42 -12.45
C SER A 587 13.93 13.47 -11.61
N TYR A 588 14.90 13.06 -10.80
CA TYR A 588 15.68 13.99 -9.98
C TYR A 588 16.54 14.93 -10.84
N VAL A 589 17.17 14.43 -11.89
CA VAL A 589 18.00 15.25 -12.80
C VAL A 589 17.15 16.31 -13.49
N LEU A 590 15.99 15.93 -14.02
CA LEU A 590 15.07 16.88 -14.69
C LEU A 590 14.50 17.90 -13.68
N ALA A 591 14.10 17.47 -12.50
CA ALA A 591 13.64 18.38 -11.45
C ALA A 591 14.72 19.39 -11.03
N ALA A 592 15.96 18.93 -10.87
CA ALA A 592 17.09 19.81 -10.55
C ALA A 592 17.37 20.81 -11.68
N ALA A 593 17.34 20.38 -12.94
CA ALA A 593 17.53 21.24 -14.11
C ALA A 593 16.48 22.34 -14.21
N GLU A 594 15.27 22.07 -13.79
CA GLU A 594 14.15 23.03 -13.78
C GLU A 594 14.06 23.86 -12.47
N GLY A 595 15.04 23.74 -11.56
CA GLY A 595 15.13 24.54 -10.35
C GLY A 595 14.10 24.19 -9.28
N VAL A 596 13.57 22.98 -9.31
CA VAL A 596 12.65 22.46 -8.29
C VAL A 596 13.34 22.40 -6.94
N LYS A 597 12.65 22.75 -5.86
CA LYS A 597 13.22 22.80 -4.50
C LYS A 597 13.36 21.44 -3.85
N ASN A 598 12.39 20.58 -4.02
CA ASN A 598 12.46 19.17 -3.66
C ASN A 598 11.59 18.32 -4.57
N ALA A 599 11.92 17.03 -4.65
CA ALA A 599 11.13 16.03 -5.35
C ALA A 599 10.95 14.84 -4.40
N LEU A 600 9.72 14.64 -3.96
CA LEU A 600 9.37 13.66 -2.95
C LEU A 600 8.82 12.40 -3.62
N TYR A 601 9.64 11.38 -3.63
CA TYR A 601 9.29 10.13 -4.29
C TYR A 601 8.20 9.38 -3.54
N TYR A 602 7.16 8.97 -4.21
CA TYR A 602 6.07 8.18 -3.67
C TYR A 602 6.20 6.75 -4.20
N GLN A 603 6.55 5.80 -3.42
CA GLN A 603 6.80 5.66 -1.98
C GLN A 603 8.03 4.78 -1.75
N LEU A 604 8.52 4.66 -0.51
CA LEU A 604 9.74 3.89 -0.20
C LEU A 604 9.54 2.39 -0.36
N PHE A 605 8.37 1.89 0.03
CA PHE A 605 8.02 0.48 -0.08
C PHE A 605 6.76 0.28 -0.90
N ASN A 606 6.72 -0.85 -1.55
CA ASN A 606 5.57 -1.24 -2.34
C ASN A 606 4.35 -1.42 -1.45
N SER A 607 3.30 -0.64 -1.65
CA SER A 607 2.00 -0.95 -1.08
C SER A 607 1.33 -1.99 -1.96
N VAL A 608 1.21 -3.19 -1.46
CA VAL A 608 0.41 -4.22 -2.10
C VAL A 608 -1.05 -3.80 -1.99
N TRP A 609 -1.56 -3.19 -3.02
CA TRP A 609 -3.00 -3.00 -3.17
C TRP A 609 -3.58 -4.34 -3.60
N PHE A 610 -4.28 -4.99 -2.68
CA PHE A 610 -5.11 -6.14 -3.01
C PHE A 610 -6.35 -5.68 -3.75
N ASP A 611 -6.15 -4.98 -4.84
CA ASP A 611 -7.25 -4.56 -5.67
C ASP A 611 -7.53 -5.64 -6.70
N GLN A 612 -8.77 -5.82 -6.98
CA GLN A 612 -9.39 -6.69 -7.95
C GLN A 612 -8.46 -7.30 -8.99
N LEU A 613 -8.09 -8.51 -8.77
CA LEU A 613 -7.47 -9.33 -9.81
C LEU A 613 -8.47 -9.53 -10.95
N GLY A 614 -8.21 -8.88 -12.05
CA GLY A 614 -8.77 -9.29 -13.32
C GLY A 614 -9.72 -8.34 -14.03
N VAL A 615 -10.03 -7.15 -13.53
CA VAL A 615 -11.02 -6.30 -14.22
C VAL A 615 -10.44 -5.05 -14.86
N ASN A 616 -9.42 -4.49 -14.31
CA ASN A 616 -8.66 -3.42 -14.96
C ASN A 616 -7.22 -3.60 -14.56
N ALA A 617 -6.35 -3.72 -15.47
CA ALA A 617 -4.91 -3.67 -15.43
C ALA A 617 -4.26 -2.80 -14.32
N GLY A 618 -4.81 -2.81 -13.15
CA GLY A 618 -4.55 -1.99 -12.02
C GLY A 618 -3.98 -2.73 -10.85
N ASN A 619 -3.36 -3.88 -11.04
CA ASN A 619 -2.43 -4.41 -10.06
C ASN A 619 -1.26 -3.45 -10.04
N ARG A 620 -1.40 -2.47 -9.21
CA ARG A 620 -0.41 -1.45 -9.01
C ARG A 620 0.54 -1.95 -7.95
N GLU A 621 1.43 -2.80 -8.33
CA GLU A 621 2.63 -2.99 -7.58
C GLU A 621 3.57 -1.84 -7.93
N TYR A 622 3.81 -1.01 -6.97
CA TYR A 622 4.79 0.05 -7.10
C TYR A 622 6.12 -0.51 -6.59
N PHE A 623 6.97 -0.96 -7.49
CA PHE A 623 8.32 -1.36 -7.15
C PHE A 623 9.18 -0.10 -7.02
N PHE A 624 9.85 0.04 -5.90
CA PHE A 624 10.84 1.08 -5.74
C PHE A 624 12.19 0.49 -6.11
N GLY A 625 12.78 1.04 -7.12
CA GLY A 625 14.17 0.86 -7.35
C GLY A 625 14.94 1.53 -6.20
N LEU A 626 15.35 0.75 -5.21
CA LEU A 626 16.41 1.12 -4.31
C LEU A 626 17.73 1.00 -5.02
#